data_66eb41d127cd55b9fc34a3626e476d40
#
_entry.id   66eb41d127cd55b9fc34a3626e476d40
#
_cell.length_a   1.000
_cell.length_b   1.000
_cell.length_c   1.000
_cell.angle_alpha   90.00
_cell.angle_beta   90.00
_cell.angle_gamma   90.00
#
_symmetry.space_group_name_H-M   'P 1'
#
loop_
_entity.id
_entity.type
_entity.pdbx_description
1 polymer ?
#
loop_
_entity_poly.entity_id
_entity_poly.type
_entity_poly.pdbx_seq_one_letter_code
_entity_poly.pdbx_strand_id
1 'polypeptide(L)'
;MPDSFCVKDKNSLKKPLRKPQNPCFGSGPCAKLPGWNLMALKEAFLGRSHRSLSGIKKIQEILSYIREVLEIPSSHHIALLSGSATAAVECLLWNLLGARPVGIVMGDFFSQRWASDIINELGLPQTHLYKDNTDLANIDFSQDVVFVWNGSTSGQCVPQESWIDPHRQGLTLCDATSAAFAMPLPWTELDATAFSWQKGLGGEAGIGLIVLGPRALERLETYTPVWPIPYLYKLIHDRKLKREIFEGLTLNTPSFLVLEDALYALKWAKQLGGIQGMYNRTLLNFSKIQAWVERTPWIDFLISVSSLRSPTTVCLKFVENPDWPWVQNFCQLLEKEGVGFDIKNHAVAPPSIRIWAGPTMEADNLESLFPWLDWCYATLKQ
;
A
#
# COMPACT_ATOMS: atom_id res chain seq x y z
N MET A 1 11.83 -17.37 65.25
CA MET A 1 11.34 -16.24 64.43
C MET A 1 11.96 -16.38 63.07
N PRO A 2 11.21 -16.73 62.06
CA PRO A 2 11.73 -16.68 60.67
C PRO A 2 11.37 -15.34 60.05
N ASP A 3 12.38 -14.72 59.48
CA ASP A 3 12.33 -13.47 58.74
C ASP A 3 11.38 -13.59 57.54
N SER A 4 10.42 -12.65 57.54
CA SER A 4 9.54 -12.42 56.40
C SER A 4 10.37 -11.78 55.28
N PHE A 5 10.74 -12.61 54.26
CA PHE A 5 11.18 -12.08 53.00
C PHE A 5 10.03 -11.32 52.34
N CYS A 6 10.10 -10.01 52.46
CA CYS A 6 9.29 -9.09 51.67
C CYS A 6 9.74 -9.24 50.19
N VAL A 7 8.96 -9.97 49.41
CA VAL A 7 9.09 -10.01 47.94
C VAL A 7 8.76 -8.60 47.45
N LYS A 8 9.79 -7.84 47.12
CA LYS A 8 9.62 -6.57 46.43
C LYS A 8 8.82 -6.80 45.15
N ASP A 9 7.69 -6.16 45.06
CA ASP A 9 6.88 -6.06 43.85
C ASP A 9 7.76 -5.82 42.62
N LYS A 10 7.73 -6.77 41.69
CA LYS A 10 8.26 -6.58 40.37
C LYS A 10 7.58 -5.36 39.78
N ASN A 11 8.37 -4.41 39.26
CA ASN A 11 7.93 -3.18 38.57
C ASN A 11 6.83 -3.49 37.54
N SER A 12 5.57 -3.49 37.96
CA SER A 12 4.46 -3.47 37.03
C SER A 12 4.44 -2.09 36.38
N LEU A 13 4.64 -2.05 35.06
CA LEU A 13 4.54 -0.79 34.30
C LEU A 13 3.13 -0.22 34.58
N LYS A 14 3.08 1.04 35.07
CA LYS A 14 1.80 1.69 35.28
C LYS A 14 1.06 1.86 33.95
N LYS A 15 -0.23 1.56 33.96
CA LYS A 15 -1.10 1.75 32.80
C LYS A 15 -1.04 3.20 32.32
N PRO A 16 -0.76 3.45 31.01
CA PRO A 16 -0.69 4.81 30.48
C PRO A 16 -2.05 5.54 30.59
N LEU A 17 -2.00 6.86 30.73
CA LEU A 17 -3.21 7.69 30.78
C LEU A 17 -3.53 8.35 29.43
N ARG A 18 -2.51 8.75 28.68
CA ARG A 18 -2.69 9.40 27.37
C ARG A 18 -3.00 8.35 26.31
N LYS A 19 -4.12 8.50 25.64
CA LYS A 19 -4.52 7.66 24.51
C LYS A 19 -4.29 8.37 23.18
N PRO A 20 -4.02 7.64 22.07
CA PRO A 20 -4.08 8.22 20.74
C PRO A 20 -5.46 8.85 20.48
N GLN A 21 -5.49 10.00 19.84
CA GLN A 21 -6.76 10.61 19.39
C GLN A 21 -7.41 9.79 18.28
N ASN A 22 -6.60 9.23 17.38
CA ASN A 22 -7.03 8.28 16.38
C ASN A 22 -6.29 6.96 16.62
N PRO A 23 -6.99 5.90 17.07
CA PRO A 23 -6.40 4.59 17.36
C PRO A 23 -6.34 3.65 16.14
N CYS A 24 -6.65 4.11 14.92
CA CYS A 24 -6.66 3.31 13.70
C CYS A 24 -5.26 3.23 13.10
N PHE A 25 -4.49 2.20 13.45
CA PHE A 25 -3.12 1.99 12.97
C PHE A 25 -3.01 0.90 11.90
N GLY A 26 -4.14 0.43 11.36
CA GLY A 26 -4.20 -0.60 10.33
C GLY A 26 -3.52 -0.19 9.03
N SER A 27 -2.95 -1.18 8.35
CA SER A 27 -2.23 -0.99 7.08
C SER A 27 -3.06 -1.26 5.83
N GLY A 28 -4.39 -1.25 5.95
CA GLY A 28 -5.28 -1.33 4.80
C GLY A 28 -6.67 -1.89 5.11
N PRO A 29 -7.70 -1.04 5.07
CA PRO A 29 -7.66 0.43 4.90
C PRO A 29 -6.89 1.13 6.01
N CYS A 30 -6.39 2.34 5.71
CA CYS A 30 -5.69 3.16 6.68
C CYS A 30 -6.59 4.27 7.24
N ALA A 31 -6.15 4.88 8.33
CA ALA A 31 -6.84 6.02 8.92
C ALA A 31 -7.13 7.12 7.89
N LYS A 32 -8.28 7.78 8.02
CA LYS A 32 -8.60 9.00 7.27
C LYS A 32 -7.56 10.10 7.57
N LEU A 33 -7.45 11.04 6.65
CA LEU A 33 -6.61 12.23 6.86
C LEU A 33 -7.03 13.00 8.13
N PRO A 34 -6.13 13.73 8.78
CA PRO A 34 -6.43 14.52 9.97
C PRO A 34 -7.57 15.50 9.75
N GLY A 35 -8.52 15.54 10.69
CA GLY A 35 -9.68 16.44 10.64
C GLY A 35 -10.80 15.99 9.69
N TRP A 36 -10.67 14.87 8.99
CA TRP A 36 -11.75 14.34 8.17
C TRP A 36 -12.99 14.02 9.01
N ASN A 37 -14.15 14.37 8.48
CA ASN A 37 -15.46 14.00 9.03
C ASN A 37 -16.50 13.95 7.92
N LEU A 38 -17.69 13.43 8.20
CA LEU A 38 -18.73 13.24 7.18
C LEU A 38 -19.18 14.54 6.49
N MET A 39 -18.95 15.71 7.08
CA MET A 39 -19.25 17.00 6.44
C MET A 39 -18.40 17.26 5.20
N ALA A 40 -17.24 16.57 5.06
CA ALA A 40 -16.44 16.60 3.85
C ALA A 40 -17.22 16.13 2.59
N LEU A 41 -18.25 15.31 2.79
CA LEU A 41 -19.06 14.69 1.73
C LEU A 41 -20.46 15.33 1.57
N LYS A 42 -20.77 16.42 2.30
CA LYS A 42 -22.11 17.01 2.27
C LYS A 42 -22.55 17.49 0.88
N GLU A 43 -21.61 17.89 0.03
CA GLU A 43 -21.83 18.37 -1.34
C GLU A 43 -21.46 17.30 -2.39
N ALA A 44 -21.34 16.03 -1.97
CA ALA A 44 -20.95 14.95 -2.87
C ALA A 44 -21.93 14.78 -4.04
N PHE A 45 -21.38 14.48 -5.23
CA PHE A 45 -22.11 14.36 -6.48
C PHE A 45 -22.91 13.04 -6.57
N LEU A 46 -23.83 12.82 -5.62
CA LEU A 46 -24.56 11.57 -5.46
C LEU A 46 -25.78 11.47 -6.39
N GLY A 47 -26.12 10.22 -6.77
CA GLY A 47 -27.30 9.93 -7.59
C GLY A 47 -27.23 10.47 -9.03
N ARG A 48 -26.06 10.87 -9.51
CA ARG A 48 -25.83 11.42 -10.85
C ARG A 48 -25.06 10.45 -11.73
N SER A 49 -25.32 10.52 -13.02
CA SER A 49 -24.64 9.66 -13.99
C SER A 49 -23.17 10.07 -14.16
N HIS A 50 -22.26 9.11 -14.05
CA HIS A 50 -20.84 9.28 -14.37
C HIS A 50 -20.59 9.58 -15.87
N ARG A 51 -21.56 9.28 -16.74
CA ARG A 51 -21.53 9.57 -18.18
C ARG A 51 -22.11 10.95 -18.54
N SER A 52 -22.66 11.68 -17.58
CA SER A 52 -23.03 13.09 -17.80
C SER A 52 -21.78 13.97 -17.94
N LEU A 53 -21.90 15.09 -18.64
CA LEU A 53 -20.77 16.04 -18.79
C LEU A 53 -20.20 16.45 -17.42
N SER A 54 -21.07 16.67 -16.42
CA SER A 54 -20.63 17.03 -15.07
C SER A 54 -19.96 15.86 -14.35
N GLY A 55 -20.42 14.61 -14.57
CA GLY A 55 -19.79 13.41 -14.02
C GLY A 55 -18.40 13.17 -14.60
N ILE A 56 -18.27 13.28 -15.92
CA ILE A 56 -16.98 13.18 -16.62
C ILE A 56 -16.01 14.25 -16.13
N LYS A 57 -16.46 15.52 -16.05
CA LYS A 57 -15.62 16.63 -15.52
C LYS A 57 -15.15 16.38 -14.09
N LYS A 58 -15.99 15.78 -13.23
CA LYS A 58 -15.62 15.42 -11.87
C LYS A 58 -14.51 14.36 -11.85
N ILE A 59 -14.61 13.34 -12.70
CA ILE A 59 -13.58 12.32 -12.82
C ILE A 59 -12.28 12.90 -13.41
N GLN A 60 -12.38 13.77 -14.41
CA GLN A 60 -11.22 14.49 -14.96
C GLN A 60 -10.51 15.35 -13.90
N GLU A 61 -11.28 16.03 -13.04
CA GLU A 61 -10.75 16.77 -11.89
C GLU A 61 -9.91 15.85 -10.99
N ILE A 62 -10.42 14.67 -10.66
CA ILE A 62 -9.72 13.67 -9.83
C ILE A 62 -8.43 13.20 -10.53
N LEU A 63 -8.49 12.83 -11.81
CA LEU A 63 -7.32 12.40 -12.57
C LEU A 63 -6.24 13.50 -12.62
N SER A 64 -6.66 14.77 -12.77
CA SER A 64 -5.76 15.92 -12.75
C SER A 64 -5.05 16.08 -11.40
N TYR A 65 -5.80 15.99 -10.28
CA TYR A 65 -5.21 16.04 -8.94
C TYR A 65 -4.25 14.87 -8.68
N ILE A 66 -4.59 13.65 -9.12
CA ILE A 66 -3.71 12.48 -8.99
C ILE A 66 -2.38 12.75 -9.70
N ARG A 67 -2.45 13.22 -10.96
CA ARG A 67 -1.26 13.56 -11.74
C ARG A 67 -0.39 14.60 -11.04
N GLU A 68 -1.01 15.66 -10.57
CA GLU A 68 -0.32 16.77 -9.91
C GLU A 68 0.31 16.34 -8.58
N VAL A 69 -0.47 15.67 -7.71
CA VAL A 69 -0.02 15.24 -6.38
C VAL A 69 1.12 14.22 -6.45
N LEU A 70 1.04 13.29 -7.40
CA LEU A 70 2.03 12.21 -7.56
C LEU A 70 3.14 12.56 -8.57
N GLU A 71 3.10 13.75 -9.18
CA GLU A 71 4.08 14.20 -10.18
C GLU A 71 4.20 13.22 -11.37
N ILE A 72 3.06 12.65 -11.81
CA ILE A 72 3.04 11.70 -12.92
C ILE A 72 3.31 12.44 -14.23
N PRO A 73 4.31 12.03 -15.04
CA PRO A 73 4.64 12.69 -16.32
C PRO A 73 3.45 12.74 -17.28
N SER A 74 3.41 13.76 -18.12
CA SER A 74 2.35 13.93 -19.14
C SER A 74 2.30 12.79 -20.18
N SER A 75 3.41 12.09 -20.39
CA SER A 75 3.51 10.92 -21.25
C SER A 75 2.82 9.67 -20.70
N HIS A 76 2.44 9.67 -19.41
CA HIS A 76 1.76 8.54 -18.76
C HIS A 76 0.26 8.77 -18.71
N HIS A 77 -0.51 7.72 -18.85
CA HIS A 77 -1.98 7.74 -18.80
C HIS A 77 -2.50 7.12 -17.52
N ILE A 78 -3.51 7.74 -16.92
CA ILE A 78 -4.11 7.32 -15.64
C ILE A 78 -5.54 6.89 -15.89
N ALA A 79 -5.95 5.72 -15.38
CA ALA A 79 -7.34 5.28 -15.42
C ALA A 79 -7.83 4.78 -14.06
N LEU A 80 -9.13 4.93 -13.82
CA LEU A 80 -9.84 4.43 -12.65
C LEU A 80 -10.54 3.11 -13.00
N LEU A 81 -10.39 2.12 -12.13
CA LEU A 81 -11.00 0.79 -12.25
C LEU A 81 -11.79 0.46 -10.99
N SER A 82 -12.98 -0.10 -11.13
CA SER A 82 -13.70 -0.64 -9.98
C SER A 82 -13.07 -1.93 -9.50
N GLY A 83 -12.98 -2.13 -8.16
CA GLY A 83 -12.49 -3.37 -7.56
C GLY A 83 -11.17 -3.24 -6.79
N SER A 84 -10.79 -2.03 -6.38
CA SER A 84 -9.59 -1.73 -5.59
C SER A 84 -8.26 -2.03 -6.30
N ALA A 85 -7.14 -2.04 -5.54
CA ALA A 85 -5.82 -2.38 -6.07
C ALA A 85 -5.75 -3.77 -6.71
N THR A 86 -6.49 -4.74 -6.17
CA THR A 86 -6.53 -6.11 -6.73
C THR A 86 -6.95 -6.08 -8.19
N ALA A 87 -8.10 -5.47 -8.49
CA ALA A 87 -8.57 -5.36 -9.87
C ALA A 87 -7.61 -4.56 -10.77
N ALA A 88 -6.94 -3.54 -10.20
CA ALA A 88 -5.97 -2.76 -10.96
C ALA A 88 -4.73 -3.58 -11.33
N VAL A 89 -4.17 -4.37 -10.39
CA VAL A 89 -3.04 -5.25 -10.68
C VAL A 89 -3.44 -6.35 -11.67
N GLU A 90 -4.53 -7.07 -11.42
CA GLU A 90 -5.03 -8.09 -12.36
C GLU A 90 -5.27 -7.51 -13.76
N CYS A 91 -5.83 -6.30 -13.85
CA CYS A 91 -6.00 -5.61 -15.15
C CYS A 91 -4.67 -5.45 -15.88
N LEU A 92 -3.58 -5.07 -15.19
CA LEU A 92 -2.26 -4.99 -15.80
C LEU A 92 -1.74 -6.36 -16.23
N LEU A 93 -1.82 -7.38 -15.36
CA LEU A 93 -1.35 -8.73 -15.66
C LEU A 93 -2.07 -9.31 -16.88
N TRP A 94 -3.40 -9.24 -16.93
CA TRP A 94 -4.23 -9.80 -18.01
C TRP A 94 -4.04 -9.10 -19.35
N ASN A 95 -3.70 -7.81 -19.37
CA ASN A 95 -3.54 -7.06 -20.61
C ASN A 95 -2.11 -7.01 -21.14
N LEU A 96 -1.08 -7.09 -20.28
CA LEU A 96 0.29 -6.78 -20.67
C LEU A 96 1.22 -8.00 -20.73
N LEU A 97 0.93 -9.07 -19.97
CA LEU A 97 1.80 -10.24 -19.90
C LEU A 97 1.56 -11.23 -21.04
N GLY A 98 2.53 -12.13 -21.27
CA GLY A 98 2.49 -13.21 -22.24
C GLY A 98 3.22 -12.96 -23.57
N ALA A 99 3.66 -11.73 -23.84
CA ALA A 99 4.51 -11.43 -24.97
C ALA A 99 6.00 -11.79 -24.72
N ARG A 100 6.40 -11.91 -23.45
CA ARG A 100 7.75 -12.25 -22.99
C ARG A 100 7.67 -13.21 -21.79
N PRO A 101 8.77 -13.90 -21.45
CA PRO A 101 8.89 -14.54 -20.15
C PRO A 101 8.65 -13.55 -19.01
N VAL A 102 8.27 -14.02 -17.83
CA VAL A 102 7.91 -13.18 -16.69
C VAL A 102 8.86 -13.46 -15.52
N GLY A 103 9.46 -12.41 -14.97
CA GLY A 103 10.16 -12.44 -13.69
C GLY A 103 9.26 -11.86 -12.58
N ILE A 104 9.20 -12.52 -11.43
CA ILE A 104 8.39 -12.05 -10.29
C ILE A 104 9.26 -11.97 -9.05
N VAL A 105 9.25 -10.81 -8.38
CA VAL A 105 9.96 -10.60 -7.10
C VAL A 105 9.03 -10.99 -5.94
N MET A 106 9.39 -12.04 -5.19
CA MET A 106 8.57 -12.72 -4.19
C MET A 106 8.75 -12.15 -2.77
N GLY A 107 8.59 -10.84 -2.59
CA GLY A 107 8.91 -10.17 -1.33
C GLY A 107 7.82 -10.24 -0.24
N ASP A 108 6.56 -10.58 -0.57
CA ASP A 108 5.46 -10.63 0.41
C ASP A 108 4.27 -11.48 -0.09
N PHE A 109 3.17 -11.49 0.69
CA PHE A 109 1.94 -12.22 0.34
C PHE A 109 1.34 -11.78 -0.99
N PHE A 110 1.34 -10.47 -1.29
CA PHE A 110 0.72 -9.98 -2.53
C PHE A 110 1.54 -10.39 -3.75
N SER A 111 2.87 -10.35 -3.67
CA SER A 111 3.70 -10.88 -4.76
C SER A 111 3.49 -12.38 -4.99
N GLN A 112 3.27 -13.17 -3.92
CA GLN A 112 2.89 -14.58 -4.04
C GLN A 112 1.53 -14.76 -4.72
N ARG A 113 0.56 -13.89 -4.41
CA ARG A 113 -0.74 -13.89 -5.07
C ARG A 113 -0.61 -13.59 -6.56
N TRP A 114 0.15 -12.55 -6.92
CA TRP A 114 0.40 -12.22 -8.32
C TRP A 114 1.14 -13.33 -9.07
N ALA A 115 2.07 -14.02 -8.40
CA ALA A 115 2.72 -15.21 -8.95
C ALA A 115 1.71 -16.34 -9.21
N SER A 116 0.78 -16.57 -8.28
CA SER A 116 -0.29 -17.56 -8.47
C SER A 116 -1.18 -17.21 -9.67
N ASP A 117 -1.57 -15.97 -9.81
CA ASP A 117 -2.38 -15.51 -10.96
C ASP A 117 -1.64 -15.73 -12.29
N ILE A 118 -0.34 -15.39 -12.35
CA ILE A 118 0.47 -15.52 -13.55
C ILE A 118 0.70 -16.99 -13.92
N ILE A 119 1.01 -17.83 -12.93
CA ILE A 119 1.35 -19.24 -13.18
C ILE A 119 0.10 -20.10 -13.38
N ASN A 120 -0.91 -19.94 -12.53
CA ASN A 120 -2.05 -20.85 -12.48
C ASN A 120 -3.22 -20.36 -13.33
N GLU A 121 -3.52 -19.05 -13.32
CA GLU A 121 -4.69 -18.51 -14.05
C GLU A 121 -4.34 -18.11 -15.48
N LEU A 122 -3.21 -17.41 -15.69
CA LEU A 122 -2.73 -17.07 -17.03
C LEU A 122 -1.95 -18.22 -17.69
N GLY A 123 -1.49 -19.21 -16.91
CA GLY A 123 -0.82 -20.39 -17.41
C GLY A 123 0.51 -20.08 -18.11
N LEU A 124 1.26 -19.08 -17.65
CA LEU A 124 2.52 -18.66 -18.28
C LEU A 124 3.67 -19.59 -17.85
N PRO A 125 4.16 -20.47 -18.74
CA PRO A 125 5.13 -21.52 -18.35
C PRO A 125 6.55 -20.98 -18.15
N GLN A 126 6.86 -19.83 -18.76
CA GLN A 126 8.19 -19.21 -18.66
C GLN A 126 8.16 -18.12 -17.59
N THR A 127 7.95 -18.54 -16.33
CA THR A 127 7.92 -17.65 -15.19
C THR A 127 9.09 -17.95 -14.25
N HIS A 128 9.89 -16.93 -13.95
CA HIS A 128 11.01 -17.00 -13.02
C HIS A 128 10.66 -16.32 -11.69
N LEU A 129 10.89 -17.01 -10.57
CA LEU A 129 10.63 -16.47 -9.23
C LEU A 129 11.94 -16.00 -8.60
N TYR A 130 12.11 -14.69 -8.44
CA TYR A 130 13.18 -14.11 -7.65
C TYR A 130 12.78 -14.13 -6.17
N LYS A 131 13.72 -14.48 -5.30
CA LYS A 131 13.41 -14.77 -3.90
C LYS A 131 12.69 -13.62 -3.18
N ASP A 132 13.27 -12.44 -3.19
CA ASP A 132 12.74 -11.22 -2.55
C ASP A 132 13.57 -9.99 -2.99
N ASN A 133 13.41 -8.86 -2.30
CA ASN A 133 14.14 -7.63 -2.61
C ASN A 133 15.67 -7.71 -2.37
N THR A 134 16.21 -8.82 -1.88
CA THR A 134 17.67 -9.06 -1.81
C THR A 134 18.23 -9.63 -3.10
N ASP A 135 17.38 -10.06 -4.03
CA ASP A 135 17.74 -10.74 -5.28
C ASP A 135 17.65 -9.83 -6.53
N LEU A 136 17.42 -8.53 -6.32
CA LEU A 136 17.17 -7.57 -7.40
C LEU A 136 18.34 -7.43 -8.38
N ALA A 137 19.57 -7.65 -7.94
CA ALA A 137 20.76 -7.61 -8.80
C ALA A 137 20.81 -8.74 -9.84
N ASN A 138 20.05 -9.81 -9.65
CA ASN A 138 20.02 -10.97 -10.52
C ASN A 138 18.85 -10.96 -11.52
N ILE A 139 18.06 -9.89 -11.53
CA ILE A 139 16.87 -9.79 -12.40
C ILE A 139 17.30 -9.71 -13.87
N ASP A 140 16.74 -10.61 -14.68
CA ASP A 140 16.85 -10.57 -16.12
C ASP A 140 15.79 -9.61 -16.70
N PHE A 141 16.18 -8.41 -17.04
CA PHE A 141 15.33 -7.38 -17.63
C PHE A 141 15.00 -7.58 -19.13
N SER A 142 15.39 -8.70 -19.74
CA SER A 142 14.80 -9.16 -21.01
C SER A 142 13.38 -9.67 -20.84
N GLN A 143 12.99 -10.06 -19.61
CA GLN A 143 11.67 -10.49 -19.17
C GLN A 143 10.79 -9.31 -18.80
N ASP A 144 9.46 -9.51 -18.79
CA ASP A 144 8.53 -8.62 -18.10
C ASP A 144 8.67 -8.86 -16.59
N VAL A 145 8.88 -7.81 -15.79
CA VAL A 145 9.16 -7.94 -14.34
C VAL A 145 7.99 -7.43 -13.52
N VAL A 146 7.44 -8.30 -12.67
CA VAL A 146 6.33 -7.99 -11.76
C VAL A 146 6.84 -7.93 -10.32
N PHE A 147 6.51 -6.87 -9.60
CA PHE A 147 6.95 -6.70 -8.22
C PHE A 147 6.01 -5.82 -7.41
N VAL A 148 6.12 -5.92 -6.08
CA VAL A 148 5.42 -5.07 -5.11
C VAL A 148 6.41 -4.06 -4.56
N TRP A 149 6.09 -2.76 -4.64
CA TRP A 149 6.99 -1.70 -4.16
C TRP A 149 7.22 -1.79 -2.65
N ASN A 150 6.13 -1.82 -1.87
CA ASN A 150 6.17 -2.00 -0.41
C ASN A 150 5.33 -3.22 -0.02
N GLY A 151 5.96 -4.26 0.48
CA GLY A 151 5.30 -5.45 1.01
C GLY A 151 4.58 -5.16 2.33
N SER A 152 3.25 -5.12 2.29
CA SER A 152 2.44 -4.77 3.46
C SER A 152 2.26 -5.90 4.47
N THR A 153 2.78 -7.08 4.20
CA THR A 153 2.79 -8.23 5.11
C THR A 153 4.19 -8.58 5.62
N SER A 154 5.22 -8.30 4.81
CA SER A 154 6.63 -8.50 5.17
C SER A 154 7.28 -7.26 5.79
N GLY A 155 6.83 -6.07 5.41
CA GLY A 155 7.49 -4.81 5.72
C GLY A 155 8.72 -4.55 4.86
N GLN A 156 8.92 -5.29 3.75
CA GLN A 156 9.97 -5.01 2.78
C GLN A 156 9.59 -3.85 1.87
N CYS A 157 10.60 -3.12 1.40
CA CYS A 157 10.48 -2.11 0.35
C CYS A 157 11.58 -2.37 -0.69
N VAL A 158 11.32 -2.10 -1.96
CA VAL A 158 12.41 -2.03 -2.94
C VAL A 158 13.31 -0.84 -2.63
N PRO A 159 14.62 -0.90 -2.95
CA PRO A 159 15.53 0.22 -2.75
C PRO A 159 15.02 1.49 -3.45
N GLN A 160 15.29 2.66 -2.87
CA GLN A 160 14.98 3.94 -3.50
C GLN A 160 15.95 4.28 -4.64
N GLU A 161 17.16 3.74 -4.57
CA GLU A 161 18.14 3.83 -5.64
C GLU A 161 17.67 2.99 -6.84
N SER A 162 17.91 3.49 -8.05
CA SER A 162 17.50 2.78 -9.26
C SER A 162 18.16 1.41 -9.34
N TRP A 163 17.35 0.36 -9.31
CA TRP A 163 17.74 -1.03 -9.55
C TRP A 163 17.20 -1.57 -10.87
N ILE A 164 16.35 -0.79 -11.52
CA ILE A 164 15.72 -1.14 -12.79
C ILE A 164 16.67 -0.75 -13.94
N ASP A 165 17.02 -1.70 -14.80
CA ASP A 165 17.87 -1.45 -15.96
C ASP A 165 17.19 -0.44 -16.91
N PRO A 166 17.82 0.72 -17.18
CA PRO A 166 17.30 1.69 -18.14
C PRO A 166 17.22 1.15 -19.57
N HIS A 167 18.00 0.11 -19.90
CA HIS A 167 18.04 -0.55 -21.21
C HIS A 167 17.19 -1.82 -21.27
N ARG A 168 16.33 -2.03 -20.28
CA ARG A 168 15.43 -3.19 -20.20
C ARG A 168 14.62 -3.40 -21.48
N GLN A 169 14.43 -4.65 -21.85
CA GLN A 169 13.59 -5.01 -23.00
C GLN A 169 12.17 -5.33 -22.58
N GLY A 170 12.01 -5.99 -21.43
CA GLY A 170 10.71 -6.27 -20.81
C GLY A 170 10.05 -5.05 -20.17
N LEU A 171 8.79 -5.17 -19.81
CA LEU A 171 8.05 -4.16 -19.05
C LEU A 171 8.27 -4.35 -17.53
N THR A 172 8.21 -3.25 -16.80
CA THR A 172 8.12 -3.24 -15.33
C THR A 172 6.68 -3.01 -14.90
N LEU A 173 6.09 -3.99 -14.21
CA LEU A 173 4.74 -3.94 -13.67
C LEU A 173 4.81 -3.87 -12.14
N CYS A 174 4.37 -2.77 -11.57
CA CYS A 174 4.51 -2.47 -10.15
C CYS A 174 3.15 -2.42 -9.43
N ASP A 175 2.99 -3.21 -8.36
CA ASP A 175 1.98 -2.96 -7.34
C ASP A 175 2.55 -1.96 -6.33
N ALA A 176 2.12 -0.70 -6.44
CA ALA A 176 2.55 0.40 -5.58
C ALA A 176 1.52 0.77 -4.50
N THR A 177 0.60 -0.13 -4.16
CA THR A 177 -0.56 0.16 -3.30
C THR A 177 -0.17 0.74 -1.94
N SER A 178 0.93 0.31 -1.34
CA SER A 178 1.41 0.83 -0.04
C SER A 178 2.42 1.96 -0.19
N ALA A 179 2.86 2.29 -1.41
CA ALA A 179 3.84 3.32 -1.71
C ALA A 179 3.19 4.60 -2.25
N ALA A 180 2.24 4.44 -3.17
CA ALA A 180 1.55 5.58 -3.78
C ALA A 180 0.93 6.49 -2.72
N PHE A 181 1.03 7.80 -2.94
CA PHE A 181 0.67 8.88 -2.01
C PHE A 181 1.47 8.93 -0.70
N ALA A 182 2.39 8.02 -0.45
CA ALA A 182 3.18 7.98 0.78
C ALA A 182 4.68 8.16 0.54
N MET A 183 5.14 7.96 -0.69
CA MET A 183 6.53 8.19 -1.11
C MET A 183 6.62 8.44 -2.62
N PRO A 184 7.66 9.15 -3.10
CA PRO A 184 7.90 9.33 -4.53
C PRO A 184 8.12 8.00 -5.25
N LEU A 185 7.68 7.92 -6.50
CA LEU A 185 7.87 6.78 -7.39
C LEU A 185 8.62 7.21 -8.66
N PRO A 186 9.55 6.41 -9.19
CA PRO A 186 10.31 6.72 -10.41
C PRO A 186 9.48 6.39 -11.66
N TRP A 187 8.50 7.24 -11.98
CA TRP A 187 7.51 6.99 -13.04
C TRP A 187 8.13 6.60 -14.38
N THR A 188 9.29 7.13 -14.72
CA THR A 188 9.99 6.83 -15.99
C THR A 188 10.58 5.41 -16.05
N GLU A 189 10.74 4.78 -14.90
CA GLU A 189 11.22 3.40 -14.77
C GLU A 189 10.06 2.39 -14.65
N LEU A 190 8.84 2.87 -14.31
CA LEU A 190 7.64 2.07 -14.12
C LEU A 190 6.76 2.10 -15.37
N ASP A 191 6.81 1.03 -16.18
CA ASP A 191 6.04 0.97 -17.43
C ASP A 191 4.54 0.85 -17.16
N ALA A 192 4.16 0.09 -16.12
CA ALA A 192 2.77 -0.05 -15.67
C ALA A 192 2.72 -0.13 -14.14
N THR A 193 1.92 0.72 -13.53
CA THR A 193 1.79 0.78 -12.07
C THR A 193 0.32 0.67 -11.68
N ALA A 194 0.04 -0.19 -10.69
CA ALA A 194 -1.28 -0.31 -10.08
C ALA A 194 -1.24 0.08 -8.60
N PHE A 195 -2.28 0.76 -8.14
CA PHE A 195 -2.45 1.12 -6.73
C PHE A 195 -3.91 1.48 -6.43
N SER A 196 -4.17 1.88 -5.20
CA SER A 196 -5.44 2.45 -4.78
C SER A 196 -5.22 3.42 -3.63
N TRP A 197 -6.21 4.21 -3.31
CA TRP A 197 -6.09 5.32 -2.36
C TRP A 197 -6.48 4.99 -0.92
N GLN A 198 -6.95 3.78 -0.60
CA GLN A 198 -7.34 3.42 0.78
C GLN A 198 -6.15 3.26 1.74
N LYS A 199 -4.93 3.46 1.28
CA LYS A 199 -3.70 3.47 2.10
C LYS A 199 -3.13 4.87 2.23
N GLY A 200 -2.15 5.27 1.42
CA GLY A 200 -1.43 6.53 1.56
C GLY A 200 -2.31 7.77 1.57
N LEU A 201 -3.42 7.78 0.83
CA LEU A 201 -4.36 8.90 0.81
C LEU A 201 -5.47 8.81 1.88
N GLY A 202 -5.68 7.63 2.50
CA GLY A 202 -6.74 7.42 3.49
C GLY A 202 -8.16 7.49 2.93
N GLY A 203 -8.32 7.35 1.61
CA GLY A 203 -9.63 7.28 0.95
C GLY A 203 -10.35 5.96 1.17
N GLU A 204 -11.65 5.88 0.86
CA GLU A 204 -12.39 4.63 0.91
C GLU A 204 -11.96 3.68 -0.21
N ALA A 205 -11.99 2.37 0.07
CA ALA A 205 -11.68 1.32 -0.90
C ALA A 205 -12.73 1.24 -2.04
N GLY A 206 -12.48 0.37 -3.01
CA GLY A 206 -13.43 0.05 -4.09
C GLY A 206 -13.01 0.56 -5.47
N ILE A 207 -12.05 1.49 -5.55
CA ILE A 207 -11.48 1.97 -6.81
C ILE A 207 -9.99 1.65 -6.82
N GLY A 208 -9.54 1.02 -7.90
CA GLY A 208 -8.15 0.87 -8.27
C GLY A 208 -7.72 1.91 -9.30
N LEU A 209 -6.43 2.15 -9.38
CA LEU A 209 -5.83 3.05 -10.34
C LEU A 209 -4.74 2.31 -11.11
N ILE A 210 -4.70 2.56 -12.41
CA ILE A 210 -3.55 2.16 -13.24
C ILE A 210 -2.89 3.39 -13.83
N VAL A 211 -1.58 3.37 -13.88
CA VAL A 211 -0.75 4.35 -14.59
C VAL A 211 0.04 3.60 -15.64
N LEU A 212 -0.11 3.99 -16.91
CA LEU A 212 0.53 3.34 -18.05
C LEU A 212 1.52 4.30 -18.71
N GLY A 213 2.77 3.92 -18.70
CA GLY A 213 3.84 4.61 -19.43
C GLY A 213 3.82 4.31 -20.94
N PRO A 214 4.63 5.01 -21.74
CA PRO A 214 4.65 4.86 -23.19
C PRO A 214 4.88 3.42 -23.67
N ARG A 215 5.77 2.65 -23.01
CA ARG A 215 6.09 1.26 -23.39
C ARG A 215 4.92 0.30 -23.11
N ALA A 216 4.17 0.53 -22.01
CA ALA A 216 2.97 -0.26 -21.72
C ALA A 216 1.86 0.04 -22.75
N LEU A 217 1.70 1.31 -23.17
CA LEU A 217 0.74 1.68 -24.21
C LEU A 217 1.10 1.04 -25.55
N GLU A 218 2.36 1.07 -25.94
CA GLU A 218 2.87 0.38 -27.14
C GLU A 218 2.58 -1.13 -27.09
N ARG A 219 2.81 -1.76 -25.93
CA ARG A 219 2.48 -3.18 -25.71
C ARG A 219 0.99 -3.45 -25.91
N LEU A 220 0.12 -2.61 -25.41
CA LEU A 220 -1.35 -2.75 -25.58
C LEU A 220 -1.77 -2.62 -27.06
N GLU A 221 -1.10 -1.80 -27.85
CA GLU A 221 -1.41 -1.61 -29.27
C GLU A 221 -0.81 -2.70 -30.17
N THR A 222 0.28 -3.36 -29.75
CA THR A 222 1.03 -4.31 -30.60
C THR A 222 0.84 -5.78 -30.20
N TYR A 223 0.33 -6.06 -29.01
CA TYR A 223 0.16 -7.41 -28.47
C TYR A 223 -1.31 -7.68 -28.12
N THR A 224 -1.79 -8.88 -28.42
CA THR A 224 -3.11 -9.37 -28.00
C THR A 224 -2.91 -10.64 -27.18
N PRO A 225 -3.31 -10.66 -25.90
CA PRO A 225 -3.29 -11.86 -25.08
C PRO A 225 -4.11 -13.01 -25.68
N VAL A 226 -3.67 -14.25 -25.47
CA VAL A 226 -4.33 -15.45 -25.99
C VAL A 226 -5.54 -15.90 -25.15
N TRP A 227 -5.65 -15.40 -23.93
CA TRP A 227 -6.76 -15.70 -23.01
C TRP A 227 -7.87 -14.65 -23.10
N PRO A 228 -9.10 -15.00 -22.69
CA PRO A 228 -10.19 -14.05 -22.64
C PRO A 228 -9.95 -13.03 -21.49
N ILE A 229 -10.14 -11.74 -21.80
CA ILE A 229 -10.07 -10.67 -20.82
C ILE A 229 -11.49 -10.32 -20.37
N PRO A 230 -11.80 -10.37 -19.06
CA PRO A 230 -13.08 -9.91 -18.52
C PRO A 230 -13.37 -8.46 -18.91
N TYR A 231 -14.65 -8.12 -19.11
CA TYR A 231 -15.05 -6.77 -19.55
C TYR A 231 -14.51 -5.66 -18.63
N LEU A 232 -14.46 -5.89 -17.32
CA LEU A 232 -13.95 -4.95 -16.32
C LEU A 232 -12.46 -4.63 -16.48
N TYR A 233 -11.70 -5.49 -17.15
CA TYR A 233 -10.26 -5.33 -17.39
C TYR A 233 -9.94 -5.01 -18.84
N LYS A 234 -10.94 -4.98 -19.72
CA LYS A 234 -10.74 -4.92 -21.16
C LYS A 234 -10.35 -3.51 -21.61
N LEU A 235 -9.05 -3.25 -21.66
CA LEU A 235 -8.48 -1.97 -22.11
C LEU A 235 -8.52 -1.81 -23.63
N ILE A 236 -8.51 -2.92 -24.37
CA ILE A 236 -8.54 -2.97 -25.83
C ILE A 236 -9.92 -3.45 -26.32
N HIS A 237 -10.48 -2.78 -27.31
CA HIS A 237 -11.68 -3.19 -28.02
C HIS A 237 -11.44 -3.09 -29.53
N ASP A 238 -11.73 -4.14 -30.28
CA ASP A 238 -11.50 -4.22 -31.74
C ASP A 238 -10.09 -3.77 -32.15
N ARG A 239 -9.08 -4.26 -31.39
CA ARG A 239 -7.65 -3.93 -31.57
C ARG A 239 -7.31 -2.43 -31.36
N LYS A 240 -8.20 -1.68 -30.70
CA LYS A 240 -7.98 -0.27 -30.38
C LYS A 240 -8.00 -0.05 -28.89
N LEU A 241 -7.05 0.75 -28.41
CA LEU A 241 -7.00 1.18 -27.02
C LEU A 241 -8.22 2.09 -26.73
N LYS A 242 -8.94 1.81 -25.64
CA LYS A 242 -10.04 2.64 -25.15
C LYS A 242 -9.49 3.93 -24.52
N ARG A 243 -9.05 4.89 -25.33
CA ARG A 243 -8.42 6.12 -24.85
C ARG A 243 -9.30 6.96 -23.94
N GLU A 244 -10.62 6.86 -24.13
CA GLU A 244 -11.63 7.57 -23.34
C GLU A 244 -11.58 7.26 -21.84
N ILE A 245 -11.03 6.11 -21.43
CA ILE A 245 -10.87 5.79 -19.99
C ILE A 245 -9.86 6.70 -19.28
N PHE A 246 -8.92 7.26 -20.02
CA PHE A 246 -7.93 8.20 -19.53
C PHE A 246 -8.46 9.66 -19.52
N GLU A 247 -9.64 9.87 -20.10
CA GLU A 247 -10.30 11.17 -20.27
C GLU A 247 -11.53 11.32 -19.37
N GLY A 248 -11.68 10.46 -18.35
CA GLY A 248 -12.76 10.54 -17.38
C GLY A 248 -13.97 9.65 -17.66
N LEU A 249 -13.94 8.83 -18.71
CA LEU A 249 -14.89 7.74 -18.88
C LEU A 249 -14.35 6.47 -18.21
N THR A 250 -15.18 5.79 -17.43
CA THR A 250 -14.81 4.55 -16.74
C THR A 250 -15.43 3.34 -17.45
N LEU A 251 -14.78 2.17 -17.36
CA LEU A 251 -15.28 0.93 -17.97
C LEU A 251 -16.66 0.55 -17.45
N ASN A 252 -16.95 0.83 -16.18
CA ASN A 252 -18.22 0.58 -15.50
C ASN A 252 -18.56 1.73 -14.56
N THR A 253 -19.70 1.65 -13.88
CA THR A 253 -20.18 2.73 -12.99
C THR A 253 -19.36 2.79 -11.69
N PRO A 254 -18.61 3.86 -11.43
CA PRO A 254 -17.91 4.05 -10.17
C PRO A 254 -18.85 4.62 -9.09
N SER A 255 -18.47 4.46 -7.81
CA SER A 255 -19.16 5.12 -6.70
C SER A 255 -18.69 6.57 -6.58
N PHE A 256 -19.60 7.53 -6.80
CA PHE A 256 -19.27 8.95 -6.58
C PHE A 256 -18.98 9.27 -5.11
N LEU A 257 -19.53 8.53 -4.15
CA LEU A 257 -19.18 8.72 -2.75
C LEU A 257 -17.68 8.46 -2.51
N VAL A 258 -17.17 7.37 -3.08
CA VAL A 258 -15.73 7.01 -3.00
C VAL A 258 -14.86 8.01 -3.77
N LEU A 259 -15.33 8.49 -4.93
CA LEU A 259 -14.62 9.49 -5.74
C LEU A 259 -14.52 10.84 -5.03
N GLU A 260 -15.58 11.30 -4.38
CA GLU A 260 -15.61 12.58 -3.66
C GLU A 260 -14.76 12.52 -2.38
N ASP A 261 -14.79 11.39 -1.68
CA ASP A 261 -13.89 11.15 -0.54
C ASP A 261 -12.41 11.24 -0.96
N ALA A 262 -12.06 10.58 -2.06
CA ALA A 262 -10.72 10.66 -2.62
C ALA A 262 -10.36 12.07 -3.10
N LEU A 263 -11.29 12.80 -3.73
CA LEU A 263 -11.07 14.19 -4.16
C LEU A 263 -10.79 15.11 -2.97
N TYR A 264 -11.53 14.93 -1.87
CA TYR A 264 -11.28 15.68 -0.64
C TYR A 264 -9.85 15.44 -0.11
N ALA A 265 -9.44 14.18 -0.07
CA ALA A 265 -8.10 13.79 0.38
C ALA A 265 -6.99 14.25 -0.60
N LEU A 266 -7.25 14.24 -1.92
CA LEU A 266 -6.32 14.76 -2.92
C LEU A 266 -6.08 16.28 -2.77
N LYS A 267 -7.13 17.04 -2.47
CA LYS A 267 -7.02 18.48 -2.18
C LYS A 267 -6.17 18.74 -0.94
N TRP A 268 -6.34 17.94 0.11
CA TRP A 268 -5.48 18.00 1.29
C TRP A 268 -4.02 17.64 0.95
N ALA A 269 -3.78 16.56 0.19
CA ALA A 269 -2.44 16.16 -0.23
C ALA A 269 -1.73 17.27 -1.03
N LYS A 270 -2.46 17.93 -1.94
CA LYS A 270 -1.94 19.11 -2.67
C LYS A 270 -1.59 20.26 -1.73
N GLN A 271 -2.43 20.58 -0.73
CA GLN A 271 -2.15 21.63 0.27
C GLN A 271 -0.92 21.33 1.12
N LEU A 272 -0.58 20.06 1.34
CA LEU A 272 0.66 19.64 2.01
C LEU A 272 1.92 19.82 1.15
N GLY A 273 1.79 20.16 -0.12
CA GLY A 273 2.91 20.24 -1.06
C GLY A 273 3.08 18.98 -1.92
N GLY A 274 1.99 18.27 -2.22
CA GLY A 274 1.99 17.08 -3.06
C GLY A 274 2.74 15.91 -2.43
N ILE A 275 3.33 15.07 -3.31
CA ILE A 275 4.02 13.83 -2.85
C ILE A 275 5.18 14.12 -1.88
N GLN A 276 5.88 15.23 -2.03
CA GLN A 276 6.98 15.56 -1.13
C GLN A 276 6.49 15.86 0.29
N GLY A 277 5.40 16.62 0.43
CA GLY A 277 4.77 16.89 1.73
C GLY A 277 4.22 15.61 2.38
N MET A 278 3.59 14.75 1.59
CA MET A 278 3.11 13.43 2.03
C MET A 278 4.27 12.55 2.50
N TYR A 279 5.36 12.50 1.74
CA TYR A 279 6.54 11.70 2.07
C TYR A 279 7.25 12.19 3.35
N ASN A 280 7.37 13.50 3.54
CA ASN A 280 7.94 14.06 4.76
C ASN A 280 7.18 13.63 6.01
N ARG A 281 5.84 13.54 5.94
CA ARG A 281 5.03 13.00 7.04
C ARG A 281 5.30 11.51 7.26
N THR A 282 5.40 10.73 6.18
CA THR A 282 5.77 9.30 6.26
C THR A 282 7.12 9.10 6.94
N LEU A 283 8.14 9.85 6.52
CA LEU A 283 9.48 9.76 7.12
C LEU A 283 9.51 10.16 8.58
N LEU A 284 8.78 11.23 8.95
CA LEU A 284 8.64 11.64 10.35
C LEU A 284 8.02 10.50 11.18
N ASN A 285 6.93 9.91 10.73
CA ASN A 285 6.25 8.81 11.41
C ASN A 285 7.16 7.58 11.53
N PHE A 286 7.84 7.21 10.45
CA PHE A 286 8.79 6.10 10.45
C PHE A 286 9.93 6.35 11.46
N SER A 287 10.49 7.56 11.51
CA SER A 287 11.55 7.91 12.45
C SER A 287 11.11 7.78 13.91
N LYS A 288 9.83 8.10 14.23
CA LYS A 288 9.27 7.91 15.57
C LYS A 288 9.21 6.45 15.97
N ILE A 289 8.76 5.58 15.04
CA ILE A 289 8.72 4.13 15.27
C ILE A 289 10.15 3.59 15.42
N GLN A 290 11.08 4.01 14.56
CA GLN A 290 12.47 3.59 14.62
C GLN A 290 13.10 3.95 15.98
N ALA A 291 12.97 5.19 16.41
CA ALA A 291 13.50 5.64 17.70
C ALA A 291 12.87 4.91 18.91
N TRP A 292 11.61 4.47 18.80
CA TRP A 292 10.98 3.65 19.83
C TRP A 292 11.53 2.22 19.82
N VAL A 293 11.65 1.58 18.65
CA VAL A 293 12.20 0.21 18.51
C VAL A 293 13.64 0.16 19.03
N GLU A 294 14.51 1.13 18.68
CA GLU A 294 15.92 1.17 19.09
C GLU A 294 16.12 1.17 20.62
N ARG A 295 15.17 1.73 21.40
CA ARG A 295 15.24 1.76 22.88
C ARG A 295 14.41 0.67 23.56
N THR A 296 13.73 -0.19 22.79
CA THR A 296 12.76 -1.16 23.30
C THR A 296 13.27 -2.59 23.09
N PRO A 297 13.79 -3.28 24.12
CA PRO A 297 14.52 -4.53 23.99
C PRO A 297 13.64 -5.75 23.62
N TRP A 298 12.32 -5.65 23.72
CA TRP A 298 11.40 -6.75 23.47
C TRP A 298 10.84 -6.80 22.03
N ILE A 299 11.11 -5.78 21.22
CA ILE A 299 10.61 -5.66 19.84
C ILE A 299 11.73 -5.31 18.87
N ASP A 300 11.64 -5.77 17.64
CA ASP A 300 12.59 -5.45 16.57
C ASP A 300 11.86 -5.37 15.23
N PHE A 301 12.48 -4.81 14.22
CA PHE A 301 11.97 -4.84 12.85
C PHE A 301 11.93 -6.27 12.33
N LEU A 302 10.85 -6.61 11.61
CA LEU A 302 10.76 -7.92 10.93
C LEU A 302 11.84 -8.03 9.85
N ILE A 303 12.15 -6.93 9.15
CA ILE A 303 13.21 -6.84 8.15
C ILE A 303 14.50 -6.33 8.81
N SER A 304 15.53 -7.17 8.83
CA SER A 304 16.82 -6.86 9.46
C SER A 304 17.60 -5.79 8.67
N VAL A 305 17.59 -5.86 7.34
CA VAL A 305 18.30 -4.92 6.46
C VAL A 305 17.58 -3.58 6.44
N SER A 306 18.20 -2.55 6.99
CA SER A 306 17.56 -1.24 7.19
C SER A 306 17.13 -0.56 5.88
N SER A 307 17.94 -0.66 4.82
CA SER A 307 17.66 -0.08 3.50
C SER A 307 16.47 -0.73 2.77
N LEU A 308 16.03 -1.92 3.21
CA LEU A 308 14.90 -2.64 2.66
C LEU A 308 13.64 -2.54 3.54
N ARG A 309 13.64 -1.71 4.59
CA ARG A 309 12.47 -1.50 5.46
C ARG A 309 11.48 -0.57 4.81
N SER A 310 10.22 -0.99 4.75
CA SER A 310 9.12 -0.13 4.31
C SER A 310 8.90 1.01 5.30
N PRO A 311 8.88 2.27 4.85
CA PRO A 311 8.59 3.40 5.74
C PRO A 311 7.09 3.58 5.96
N THR A 312 6.23 2.83 5.28
CA THR A 312 4.76 2.99 5.32
C THR A 312 4.09 1.93 6.18
N THR A 313 4.23 0.66 5.82
CA THR A 313 3.78 -0.47 6.65
C THR A 313 4.97 -1.01 7.42
N VAL A 314 5.07 -0.65 8.68
CA VAL A 314 6.18 -1.06 9.54
C VAL A 314 5.82 -2.36 10.23
N CYS A 315 6.45 -3.46 9.82
CA CYS A 315 6.27 -4.78 10.42
C CYS A 315 7.32 -5.01 11.51
N LEU A 316 6.85 -5.38 12.70
CA LEU A 316 7.65 -5.53 13.91
C LEU A 316 7.45 -6.94 14.49
N LYS A 317 8.55 -7.61 14.83
CA LYS A 317 8.58 -8.92 15.49
C LYS A 317 8.90 -8.79 16.97
N PHE A 318 8.34 -9.64 17.77
CA PHE A 318 8.73 -9.80 19.17
C PHE A 318 10.06 -10.57 19.25
N VAL A 319 10.99 -10.09 20.04
CA VAL A 319 12.33 -10.72 20.17
C VAL A 319 12.24 -12.17 20.69
N GLU A 320 11.27 -12.46 21.56
CA GLU A 320 11.06 -13.79 22.12
C GLU A 320 10.23 -14.73 21.21
N ASN A 321 9.84 -14.27 20.01
CA ASN A 321 9.09 -15.04 19.02
C ASN A 321 7.88 -15.80 19.59
N PRO A 322 6.91 -15.10 20.21
CA PRO A 322 5.68 -15.72 20.71
C PRO A 322 4.85 -16.33 19.58
N ASP A 323 3.92 -17.21 19.93
CA ASP A 323 2.98 -17.78 18.98
C ASP A 323 1.86 -16.80 18.58
N TRP A 324 1.05 -17.17 17.56
CA TRP A 324 -0.08 -16.36 17.11
C TRP A 324 -1.15 -16.12 18.18
N PRO A 325 -1.54 -17.09 19.04
CA PRO A 325 -2.46 -16.85 20.16
C PRO A 325 -1.99 -15.74 21.09
N TRP A 326 -0.71 -15.70 21.44
CA TRP A 326 -0.15 -14.63 22.27
C TRP A 326 -0.21 -13.27 21.57
N VAL A 327 0.20 -13.18 20.31
CA VAL A 327 0.11 -11.94 19.52
C VAL A 327 -1.33 -11.47 19.37
N GLN A 328 -2.27 -12.39 19.22
CA GLN A 328 -3.69 -12.07 19.15
C GLN A 328 -4.18 -11.47 20.48
N ASN A 329 -3.81 -12.04 21.63
CA ASN A 329 -4.14 -11.51 22.95
C ASN A 329 -3.54 -10.11 23.14
N PHE A 330 -2.31 -9.88 22.69
CA PHE A 330 -1.66 -8.57 22.70
C PHE A 330 -2.47 -7.52 21.93
N CYS A 331 -2.87 -7.81 20.71
CA CYS A 331 -3.69 -6.91 19.89
C CYS A 331 -5.08 -6.69 20.50
N GLN A 332 -5.75 -7.75 20.98
CA GLN A 332 -7.06 -7.64 21.64
C GLN A 332 -7.02 -6.78 22.89
N LEU A 333 -5.93 -6.81 23.66
CA LEU A 333 -5.77 -5.96 24.83
C LEU A 333 -5.70 -4.47 24.42
N LEU A 334 -4.98 -4.12 23.35
CA LEU A 334 -4.93 -2.76 22.82
C LEU A 334 -6.29 -2.30 22.28
N GLU A 335 -7.00 -3.17 21.57
CA GLU A 335 -8.35 -2.90 21.07
C GLU A 335 -9.36 -2.70 22.21
N LYS A 336 -9.32 -3.55 23.24
CA LYS A 336 -10.15 -3.42 24.45
C LYS A 336 -9.92 -2.09 25.18
N GLU A 337 -8.68 -1.62 25.21
CA GLU A 337 -8.34 -0.31 25.79
C GLU A 337 -8.70 0.86 24.84
N GLY A 338 -9.05 0.57 23.58
CA GLY A 338 -9.38 1.59 22.56
C GLY A 338 -8.18 2.44 22.17
N VAL A 339 -6.99 1.84 22.07
CA VAL A 339 -5.74 2.55 21.83
C VAL A 339 -4.97 2.09 20.59
N GLY A 340 -5.34 0.94 20.01
CA GLY A 340 -4.69 0.44 18.79
C GLY A 340 -5.55 -0.60 18.10
N PHE A 341 -6.12 -0.25 16.94
CA PHE A 341 -6.92 -1.13 16.10
C PHE A 341 -6.13 -1.63 14.90
N ASP A 342 -6.41 -2.87 14.49
CA ASP A 342 -5.93 -3.50 13.25
C ASP A 342 -4.39 -3.59 13.11
N ILE A 343 -3.67 -3.65 14.23
CA ILE A 343 -2.21 -3.74 14.24
C ILE A 343 -1.67 -5.17 14.11
N LYS A 344 -2.53 -6.20 14.22
CA LYS A 344 -2.12 -7.59 13.99
C LYS A 344 -1.65 -7.77 12.54
N ASN A 345 -0.50 -8.44 12.35
CA ASN A 345 -0.03 -8.74 11.01
C ASN A 345 -0.89 -9.82 10.34
N HIS A 346 -0.73 -9.99 9.04
CA HIS A 346 -1.45 -10.98 8.24
C HIS A 346 -1.06 -12.40 8.67
N ALA A 347 -2.02 -13.35 8.64
CA ALA A 347 -1.80 -14.72 9.11
C ALA A 347 -0.71 -15.51 8.37
N VAL A 348 -0.36 -15.11 7.14
CA VAL A 348 0.74 -15.72 6.36
C VAL A 348 2.12 -15.19 6.75
N ALA A 349 2.21 -14.08 7.47
CA ALA A 349 3.46 -13.58 8.02
C ALA A 349 3.84 -14.35 9.29
N PRO A 350 5.09 -14.30 9.76
CA PRO A 350 5.43 -14.75 11.11
C PRO A 350 4.62 -13.99 12.17
N PRO A 351 4.40 -14.57 13.38
CA PRO A 351 3.74 -13.88 14.49
C PRO A 351 4.38 -12.52 14.77
N SER A 352 3.65 -11.45 14.47
CA SER A 352 4.18 -10.08 14.44
C SER A 352 3.05 -9.06 14.46
N ILE A 353 3.39 -7.80 14.66
CA ILE A 353 2.49 -6.67 14.49
C ILE A 353 2.94 -5.79 13.33
N ARG A 354 2.01 -4.99 12.80
CA ARG A 354 2.31 -3.99 11.77
C ARG A 354 1.61 -2.69 12.10
N ILE A 355 2.33 -1.60 11.94
CA ILE A 355 1.84 -0.25 12.24
C ILE A 355 1.91 0.56 10.96
N TRP A 356 0.81 1.21 10.58
CA TRP A 356 0.79 2.15 9.49
C TRP A 356 1.49 3.44 9.88
N ALA A 357 2.51 3.83 9.14
CA ALA A 357 3.28 5.06 9.34
C ALA A 357 3.09 6.07 8.18
N GLY A 358 2.13 5.81 7.28
CA GLY A 358 1.89 6.67 6.12
C GLY A 358 1.36 8.06 6.49
N PRO A 359 1.16 8.93 5.49
CA PRO A 359 1.01 10.38 5.69
C PRO A 359 -0.28 10.80 6.40
N THR A 360 -1.32 9.96 6.41
CA THR A 360 -2.57 10.23 7.14
C THR A 360 -2.46 10.06 8.65
N MET A 361 -1.40 9.38 9.12
CA MET A 361 -1.13 9.23 10.53
C MET A 361 -0.48 10.49 11.13
N GLU A 362 -0.98 10.93 12.28
CA GLU A 362 -0.33 11.97 13.09
C GLU A 362 0.77 11.36 13.98
N ALA A 363 1.95 11.98 14.01
CA ALA A 363 3.08 11.51 14.82
C ALA A 363 2.71 11.42 16.32
N ASP A 364 1.91 12.33 16.82
CA ASP A 364 1.39 12.36 18.19
C ASP A 364 0.58 11.10 18.56
N ASN A 365 -0.14 10.50 17.59
CA ASN A 365 -0.87 9.25 17.81
C ASN A 365 0.10 8.07 17.99
N LEU A 366 1.19 8.03 17.20
CA LEU A 366 2.25 7.02 17.36
C LEU A 366 2.95 7.15 18.72
N GLU A 367 3.34 8.38 19.08
CA GLU A 367 3.99 8.64 20.38
C GLU A 367 3.07 8.29 21.56
N SER A 368 1.76 8.45 21.40
CA SER A 368 0.77 8.06 22.41
C SER A 368 0.54 6.55 22.45
N LEU A 369 0.74 5.83 21.33
CA LEU A 369 0.60 4.37 21.24
C LEU A 369 1.76 3.64 21.94
N PHE A 370 3.00 4.10 21.80
CA PHE A 370 4.19 3.36 22.27
C PHE A 370 4.13 2.96 23.75
N PRO A 371 3.78 3.83 24.70
CA PRO A 371 3.64 3.42 26.11
C PRO A 371 2.58 2.34 26.32
N TRP A 372 1.53 2.27 25.49
CA TRP A 372 0.52 1.24 25.55
C TRP A 372 1.02 -0.10 25.04
N LEU A 373 1.87 -0.09 23.98
CA LEU A 373 2.53 -1.31 23.51
C LEU A 373 3.44 -1.87 24.61
N ASP A 374 4.24 -1.01 25.27
CA ASP A 374 5.12 -1.39 26.38
C ASP A 374 4.31 -1.96 27.55
N TRP A 375 3.19 -1.33 27.92
CA TRP A 375 2.33 -1.77 29.00
C TRP A 375 1.64 -3.11 28.68
N CYS A 376 1.10 -3.29 27.46
CA CYS A 376 0.48 -4.55 27.05
C CYS A 376 1.49 -5.69 27.08
N TYR A 377 2.71 -5.47 26.59
CA TYR A 377 3.76 -6.47 26.64
C TYR A 377 4.09 -6.87 28.09
N ALA A 378 4.31 -5.90 28.97
CA ALA A 378 4.60 -6.17 30.38
C ALA A 378 3.45 -6.87 31.09
N THR A 379 2.19 -6.57 30.76
CA THR A 379 1.00 -7.17 31.35
C THR A 379 0.85 -8.65 30.95
N LEU A 380 1.15 -8.99 29.72
CA LEU A 380 1.03 -10.39 29.21
C LEU A 380 2.24 -11.27 29.57
N LYS A 381 3.31 -10.69 30.12
CA LYS A 381 4.48 -11.40 30.63
C LYS A 381 4.37 -11.79 32.09
N GLN A 382 3.39 -11.27 32.81
CA GLN A 382 3.09 -11.63 34.20
C GLN A 382 2.29 -12.93 34.26
#